data_c395d63f67d0665c025209b92756dcb8
#
_entry.id   c395d63f67d0665c025209b92756dcb8
#
_cell.length_a   1.000
_cell.length_b   1.000
_cell.length_c   1.000
_cell.angle_alpha   90.00
_cell.angle_beta   90.00
_cell.angle_gamma   90.00
#
_symmetry.space_group_name_H-M   'P 1'
#
loop_
_entity.id
_entity.type
_entity.pdbx_description
1 polymer ?
#
loop_
_entity_poly.entity_id
_entity_poly.type
_entity_poly.pdbx_seq_one_letter_code
_entity_poly.pdbx_strand_id
1 'polypeptide(L)'
;DVERSRGLGDVYKRQVDRQIIYATSFIKQSYGQLPVQNLIDKICICQRHFQRKFKDATGYTPKEFSRIIKFQYAIEVLRNAPHTDLSSIALDCGYYDHSHFIKEFKRLAGDVPSYFLTLPNPADEPLTYI
;
A
#
# COMPACT_ATOMS: atom_id res chain seq x y z
N ASP A 1 22.64 0.40 31.77
CA ASP A 1 22.47 1.81 31.54
C ASP A 1 21.43 2.09 30.48
N VAL A 2 20.41 2.88 30.83
CA VAL A 2 19.26 3.13 29.95
C VAL A 2 19.67 3.84 28.66
N GLU A 3 20.60 4.77 28.73
CA GLU A 3 21.09 5.52 27.57
C GLU A 3 21.84 4.60 26.58
N ARG A 4 22.60 3.66 27.09
CA ARG A 4 23.35 2.71 26.28
C ARG A 4 22.38 1.75 25.55
N SER A 5 21.34 1.32 26.23
CA SER A 5 20.30 0.48 25.61
C SER A 5 19.54 1.24 24.53
N ARG A 6 19.26 2.51 24.73
CA ARG A 6 18.59 3.36 23.73
C ARG A 6 19.45 3.56 22.50
N GLY A 7 20.76 3.80 22.66
CA GLY A 7 21.67 3.96 21.52
C GLY A 7 21.75 2.73 20.65
N LEU A 8 21.85 1.55 21.26
CA LEU A 8 21.88 0.28 20.54
C LEU A 8 20.55 0.00 19.82
N GLY A 9 19.42 0.29 20.49
CA GLY A 9 18.10 0.14 19.90
C GLY A 9 17.88 1.07 18.71
N ASP A 10 18.36 2.29 18.80
CA ASP A 10 18.24 3.27 17.72
C ASP A 10 19.04 2.87 16.49
N VAL A 11 20.26 2.35 16.66
CA VAL A 11 21.07 1.85 15.54
C VAL A 11 20.38 0.68 14.87
N TYR A 12 19.85 -0.26 15.66
CA TYR A 12 19.13 -1.41 15.12
C TYR A 12 17.88 -0.98 14.37
N LYS A 13 17.09 -0.05 14.92
CA LYS A 13 15.91 0.49 14.27
C LYS A 13 16.22 1.16 12.93
N ARG A 14 17.32 1.91 12.86
CA ARG A 14 17.73 2.55 11.61
C ARG A 14 18.00 1.55 10.51
N GLN A 15 18.65 0.41 10.82
CA GLN A 15 18.89 -0.65 9.84
C GLN A 15 17.59 -1.31 9.38
N VAL A 16 16.68 -1.59 10.32
CA VAL A 16 15.35 -2.14 10.00
C VAL A 16 14.56 -1.14 9.17
N ASP A 17 14.61 0.14 9.55
CA ASP A 17 13.88 1.20 8.84
C ASP A 17 14.35 1.34 7.39
N ARG A 18 15.63 1.16 7.10
CA ARG A 18 16.13 1.20 5.71
C ARG A 18 15.51 0.10 4.87
N GLN A 19 15.43 -1.12 5.40
CA GLN A 19 14.79 -2.23 4.70
C GLN A 19 13.30 -1.96 4.48
N ILE A 20 12.63 -1.43 5.48
CA ILE A 20 11.21 -1.10 5.39
C ILE A 20 10.98 0.07 4.44
N ILE A 21 11.82 1.10 4.47
CA ILE A 21 11.73 2.22 3.52
C ILE A 21 11.90 1.72 2.09
N TYR A 22 12.87 0.84 1.85
CA TYR A 22 13.07 0.24 0.54
C TYR A 22 11.83 -0.55 0.10
N ALA A 23 11.31 -1.36 1.01
CA ALA A 23 10.13 -2.19 0.73
C ALA A 23 8.89 -1.36 0.42
N THR A 24 8.60 -0.36 1.25
CA THR A 24 7.44 0.51 1.02
C THR A 24 7.59 1.32 -0.26
N SER A 25 8.80 1.80 -0.55
CA SER A 25 9.09 2.52 -1.79
C SER A 25 8.88 1.64 -3.03
N PHE A 26 9.35 0.38 -2.96
CA PHE A 26 9.17 -0.58 -4.05
C PHE A 26 7.69 -0.81 -4.34
N ILE A 27 6.90 -1.04 -3.28
CA ILE A 27 5.46 -1.28 -3.44
C ILE A 27 4.76 -0.04 -4.00
N LYS A 28 5.09 1.15 -3.49
CA LYS A 28 4.49 2.39 -3.95
C LYS A 28 4.84 2.70 -5.41
N GLN A 29 6.10 2.51 -5.81
CA GLN A 29 6.54 2.76 -7.18
C GLN A 29 5.90 1.82 -8.18
N SER A 30 5.57 0.60 -7.78
CA SER A 30 4.89 -0.37 -8.62
C SER A 30 3.36 -0.28 -8.50
N TYR A 31 2.85 0.66 -7.72
CA TYR A 31 1.41 0.81 -7.44
C TYR A 31 0.78 -0.47 -6.90
N GLY A 32 1.56 -1.26 -6.17
CA GLY A 32 1.10 -2.53 -5.62
C GLY A 32 0.87 -3.63 -6.65
N GLN A 33 1.30 -3.44 -7.90
CA GLN A 33 1.04 -4.40 -8.98
C GLN A 33 2.07 -5.51 -9.09
N LEU A 34 3.30 -5.27 -8.61
CA LEU A 34 4.33 -6.30 -8.63
C LEU A 34 4.17 -7.25 -7.45
N PRO A 35 4.41 -8.58 -7.66
CA PRO A 35 4.33 -9.53 -6.57
C PRO A 35 5.31 -9.20 -5.44
N VAL A 36 4.86 -9.39 -4.20
CA VAL A 36 5.70 -9.19 -3.02
C VAL A 36 6.92 -10.10 -3.03
N GLN A 37 6.83 -11.27 -3.67
CA GLN A 37 7.94 -12.19 -3.78
C GLN A 37 9.15 -11.56 -4.49
N ASN A 38 8.91 -10.71 -5.50
CA ASN A 38 9.98 -9.98 -6.19
C ASN A 38 10.75 -9.07 -5.22
N LEU A 39 10.04 -8.48 -4.28
CA LEU A 39 10.63 -7.64 -3.24
C LEU A 39 11.46 -8.46 -2.25
N ILE A 40 10.91 -9.57 -1.79
CA ILE A 40 11.58 -10.46 -0.82
C ILE A 40 12.88 -10.98 -1.40
N ASP A 41 12.89 -11.37 -2.68
CA ASP A 41 14.08 -11.86 -3.36
C ASP A 41 15.20 -10.82 -3.41
N LYS A 42 14.84 -9.55 -3.51
CA LYS A 42 15.83 -8.45 -3.56
C LYS A 42 16.40 -8.09 -2.19
N ILE A 43 15.65 -8.30 -1.11
CA ILE A 43 16.07 -7.92 0.23
C ILE A 43 17.01 -8.96 0.85
N CYS A 44 17.01 -10.19 0.33
CA CYS A 44 17.93 -11.27 0.77
C CYS A 44 17.81 -11.61 2.26
N ILE A 45 16.60 -11.56 2.81
CA ILE A 45 16.32 -12.00 4.16
C ILE A 45 15.23 -13.06 4.16
N CYS A 46 15.14 -13.80 5.27
CA CYS A 46 14.10 -14.82 5.42
C CYS A 46 12.72 -14.19 5.31
N GLN A 47 11.84 -14.79 4.50
CA GLN A 47 10.49 -14.28 4.26
C GLN A 47 9.70 -14.05 5.54
N ARG A 48 9.75 -15.03 6.47
CA ARG A 48 9.05 -14.92 7.76
C ARG A 48 9.56 -13.75 8.58
N HIS A 49 10.88 -13.56 8.60
CA HIS A 49 11.51 -12.47 9.34
C HIS A 49 11.14 -11.11 8.73
N PHE A 50 11.18 -11.01 7.40
CA PHE A 50 10.79 -9.80 6.69
C PHE A 50 9.33 -9.44 6.97
N GLN A 51 8.42 -10.40 6.87
CA GLN A 51 6.99 -10.15 7.11
C GLN A 51 6.74 -9.65 8.52
N ARG A 52 7.43 -10.22 9.51
CA ARG A 52 7.30 -9.78 10.91
C ARG A 52 7.78 -8.34 11.08
N LYS A 53 8.97 -8.03 10.58
CA LYS A 53 9.53 -6.67 10.65
C LYS A 53 8.64 -5.66 9.96
N PHE A 54 8.14 -6.00 8.78
CA PHE A 54 7.28 -5.12 8.01
C PHE A 54 5.99 -4.83 8.76
N LYS A 55 5.36 -5.85 9.32
CA LYS A 55 4.13 -5.70 10.09
C LYS A 55 4.35 -4.88 11.36
N ASP A 56 5.47 -5.10 12.06
CA ASP A 56 5.79 -4.33 13.26
C ASP A 56 6.01 -2.85 12.95
N ALA A 57 6.60 -2.54 11.79
CA ALA A 57 6.89 -1.17 11.40
C ALA A 57 5.68 -0.44 10.80
N THR A 58 4.85 -1.11 10.01
CA THR A 58 3.77 -0.49 9.24
C THR A 58 2.37 -0.80 9.78
N GLY A 59 2.24 -1.84 10.59
CA GLY A 59 0.93 -2.33 11.04
C GLY A 59 0.27 -3.30 10.06
N TYR A 60 0.87 -3.54 8.89
CA TYR A 60 0.32 -4.39 7.84
C TYR A 60 1.35 -5.40 7.36
N THR A 61 0.89 -6.56 6.88
CA THR A 61 1.77 -7.46 6.15
C THR A 61 2.13 -6.81 4.80
N PRO A 62 3.25 -7.22 4.16
CA PRO A 62 3.59 -6.69 2.84
C PRO A 62 2.48 -6.88 1.82
N LYS A 63 1.77 -8.00 1.86
CA LYS A 63 0.65 -8.29 0.95
C LYS A 63 -0.52 -7.34 1.20
N GLU A 64 -0.89 -7.13 2.46
CA GLU A 64 -1.94 -6.18 2.83
C GLU A 64 -1.59 -4.77 2.40
N PHE A 65 -0.36 -4.35 2.66
CA PHE A 65 0.14 -3.04 2.27
C PHE A 65 0.06 -2.84 0.75
N SER A 66 0.49 -3.86 -0.01
CA SER A 66 0.41 -3.84 -1.47
C SER A 66 -1.03 -3.68 -1.97
N ARG A 67 -1.97 -4.37 -1.34
CA ARG A 67 -3.41 -4.24 -1.67
C ARG A 67 -3.93 -2.83 -1.41
N ILE A 68 -3.52 -2.23 -0.30
CA ILE A 68 -3.92 -0.86 0.05
C ILE A 68 -3.36 0.13 -0.98
N ILE A 69 -2.10 0.01 -1.35
CA ILE A 69 -1.49 0.89 -2.34
C ILE A 69 -2.16 0.74 -3.71
N LYS A 70 -2.44 -0.49 -4.12
CA LYS A 70 -3.16 -0.74 -5.37
C LYS A 70 -4.55 -0.08 -5.36
N PHE A 71 -5.23 -0.18 -4.24
CA PHE A 71 -6.54 0.42 -4.05
C PHE A 71 -6.48 1.94 -4.10
N GLN A 72 -5.51 2.55 -3.43
CA GLN A 72 -5.32 4.01 -3.47
C GLN A 72 -5.05 4.50 -4.89
N TYR A 73 -4.24 3.77 -5.64
CA TYR A 73 -3.98 4.10 -7.03
C TYR A 73 -5.25 4.02 -7.88
N ALA A 74 -6.06 2.97 -7.66
CA ALA A 74 -7.32 2.80 -8.36
C ALA A 74 -8.30 3.96 -8.09
N ILE A 75 -8.39 4.41 -6.85
CA ILE A 75 -9.22 5.57 -6.49
C ILE A 75 -8.74 6.82 -7.23
N GLU A 76 -7.44 7.04 -7.27
CA GLU A 76 -6.85 8.19 -7.95
C GLU A 76 -7.17 8.16 -9.44
N VAL A 77 -7.03 7.01 -10.08
CA VAL A 77 -7.36 6.84 -11.50
C VAL A 77 -8.84 7.09 -11.75
N LEU A 78 -9.72 6.56 -10.89
CA LEU A 78 -11.16 6.78 -10.99
C LEU A 78 -11.53 8.26 -10.93
N ARG A 79 -10.93 9.00 -10.00
CA ARG A 79 -11.23 10.43 -9.83
C ARG A 79 -10.73 11.27 -10.99
N ASN A 80 -9.62 10.89 -11.59
CA ASN A 80 -9.02 11.62 -12.71
C ASN A 80 -9.65 11.28 -14.05
N ALA A 81 -10.37 10.14 -14.14
CA ALA A 81 -10.98 9.67 -15.37
C ALA A 81 -12.41 9.15 -15.11
N PRO A 82 -13.35 10.03 -14.67
CA PRO A 82 -14.67 9.58 -14.21
C PRO A 82 -15.56 9.01 -15.32
N HIS A 83 -15.24 9.24 -16.59
CA HIS A 83 -15.99 8.72 -17.72
C HIS A 83 -15.42 7.44 -18.31
N THR A 84 -14.31 6.95 -17.75
CA THR A 84 -13.69 5.71 -18.21
C THR A 84 -14.46 4.52 -17.65
N ASP A 85 -14.56 3.45 -18.44
CA ASP A 85 -15.21 2.23 -18.03
C ASP A 85 -14.47 1.59 -16.85
N LEU A 86 -15.24 1.17 -15.83
CA LEU A 86 -14.70 0.53 -14.64
C LEU A 86 -13.90 -0.74 -14.94
N SER A 87 -14.31 -1.48 -15.98
CA SER A 87 -13.57 -2.69 -16.39
C SER A 87 -12.17 -2.35 -16.87
N SER A 88 -12.04 -1.29 -17.67
CA SER A 88 -10.73 -0.83 -18.15
C SER A 88 -9.85 -0.35 -17.02
N ILE A 89 -10.42 0.40 -16.09
CA ILE A 89 -9.70 0.89 -14.90
C ILE A 89 -9.21 -0.28 -14.05
N ALA A 90 -10.06 -1.29 -13.84
CA ALA A 90 -9.71 -2.46 -13.06
C ALA A 90 -8.49 -3.18 -13.66
N LEU A 91 -8.48 -3.38 -14.97
CA LEU A 91 -7.36 -4.03 -15.66
C LEU A 91 -6.09 -3.17 -15.60
N ASP A 92 -6.20 -1.87 -15.82
CA ASP A 92 -5.06 -0.96 -15.80
C ASP A 92 -4.44 -0.85 -14.41
N CYS A 93 -5.24 -1.03 -13.36
CA CYS A 93 -4.76 -0.99 -11.98
C CYS A 93 -4.28 -2.33 -11.46
N GLY A 94 -4.26 -3.37 -12.29
CA GLY A 94 -3.71 -4.66 -11.93
C GLY A 94 -4.68 -5.64 -11.27
N TYR A 95 -5.98 -5.39 -11.37
CA TYR A 95 -6.99 -6.35 -10.91
C TYR A 95 -7.29 -7.35 -12.01
N TYR A 96 -7.68 -8.56 -11.59
CA TYR A 96 -7.95 -9.64 -12.53
C TYR A 96 -9.13 -9.29 -13.43
N ASP A 97 -10.23 -8.79 -12.85
CA ASP A 97 -11.42 -8.37 -13.59
C ASP A 97 -12.22 -7.33 -12.80
N HIS A 98 -13.32 -6.86 -13.38
CA HIS A 98 -14.22 -5.88 -12.78
C HIS A 98 -14.81 -6.38 -11.44
N SER A 99 -15.19 -7.66 -11.38
CA SER A 99 -15.77 -8.25 -10.17
C SER A 99 -14.75 -8.28 -9.02
N HIS A 100 -13.50 -8.63 -9.31
CA HIS A 100 -12.43 -8.64 -8.32
C HIS A 100 -12.18 -7.23 -7.79
N PHE A 101 -12.16 -6.24 -8.68
CA PHE A 101 -11.99 -4.84 -8.31
C PHE A 101 -13.09 -4.38 -7.36
N ILE A 102 -14.36 -4.67 -7.69
CA ILE A 102 -15.49 -4.26 -6.85
C ILE A 102 -15.44 -4.92 -5.47
N LYS A 103 -15.10 -6.21 -5.41
CA LYS A 103 -14.98 -6.93 -4.14
C LYS A 103 -13.89 -6.31 -3.24
N GLU A 104 -12.72 -6.03 -3.81
CA GLU A 104 -11.62 -5.39 -3.07
C GLU A 104 -12.02 -3.99 -2.64
N PHE A 105 -12.67 -3.25 -3.51
CA PHE A 105 -13.12 -1.90 -3.21
C PHE A 105 -14.10 -1.89 -2.02
N LYS A 106 -15.11 -2.76 -2.06
CA LYS A 106 -16.07 -2.89 -0.95
C LYS A 106 -15.39 -3.29 0.36
N ARG A 107 -14.44 -4.20 0.28
CA ARG A 107 -13.72 -4.69 1.47
C ARG A 107 -12.90 -3.59 2.13
N LEU A 108 -12.23 -2.76 1.33
CA LEU A 108 -11.33 -1.73 1.85
C LEU A 108 -12.03 -0.40 2.16
N ALA A 109 -13.03 -0.04 1.36
CA ALA A 109 -13.72 1.25 1.48
C ALA A 109 -15.11 1.15 2.11
N GLY A 110 -15.68 -0.05 2.22
CA GLY A 110 -17.01 -0.24 2.80
C GLY A 110 -18.18 -0.03 1.86
N ASP A 111 -17.94 0.46 0.64
CA ASP A 111 -19.01 0.72 -0.33
C ASP A 111 -18.50 0.56 -1.76
N VAL A 112 -19.42 0.64 -2.74
CA VAL A 112 -19.11 0.44 -4.17
C VAL A 112 -18.38 1.67 -4.74
N PRO A 113 -17.59 1.47 -5.83
CA PRO A 113 -16.81 2.58 -6.41
C PRO A 113 -17.65 3.78 -6.86
N SER A 114 -18.85 3.55 -7.37
CA SER A 114 -19.72 4.62 -7.83
C SER A 114 -20.10 5.61 -6.73
N TYR A 115 -20.24 5.12 -5.50
CA TYR A 115 -20.52 5.99 -4.35
C TYR A 115 -19.36 6.96 -4.11
N PHE A 116 -18.12 6.50 -4.20
CA PHE A 116 -16.96 7.33 -3.93
C PHE A 116 -16.70 8.38 -5.01
N LEU A 117 -17.22 8.18 -6.21
CA LEU A 117 -17.15 9.20 -7.27
C LEU A 117 -18.02 10.43 -6.98
N THR A 118 -19.02 10.29 -6.11
CA THR A 118 -19.89 11.41 -5.73
C THR A 118 -19.35 12.21 -4.55
N LEU A 119 -18.31 11.71 -3.87
CA LEU A 119 -17.70 12.40 -2.73
C LEU A 119 -16.74 13.49 -3.19
N PRO A 120 -16.56 14.58 -2.39
CA PRO A 120 -15.56 15.59 -2.72
C PRO A 120 -14.18 14.98 -2.79
N ASN A 121 -13.34 15.48 -3.71
CA ASN A 121 -11.97 15.04 -3.81
C ASN A 121 -11.19 15.48 -2.57
N PRO A 122 -10.52 14.57 -1.85
CA PRO A 122 -9.71 14.97 -0.69
C PRO A 122 -8.62 16.00 -1.00
N ALA A 123 -8.21 16.12 -2.28
CA ALA A 123 -7.27 17.15 -2.71
C ALA A 123 -7.88 18.55 -2.64
N ASP A 124 -9.22 18.67 -2.65
CA ASP A 124 -9.94 19.94 -2.57
C ASP A 124 -10.21 20.35 -1.12
N GLU A 125 -9.92 19.48 -0.16
CA GLU A 125 -10.06 19.78 1.25
C GLU A 125 -8.73 20.24 1.86
N PRO A 126 -8.75 21.20 2.79
CA PRO A 126 -7.53 21.56 3.48
C PRO A 126 -7.00 20.34 4.23
N LEU A 127 -5.70 20.09 4.09
CA LEU A 127 -5.04 18.97 4.74
C LEU A 127 -5.14 19.11 6.25
N THR A 128 -6.01 18.29 6.86
CA THR A 128 -6.16 18.23 8.32
C THR A 128 -5.42 17.03 8.90
N TYR A 129 -4.65 16.33 8.09
CA TYR A 129 -3.85 15.18 8.53
C TYR A 129 -2.59 15.64 9.23
N ILE A 130 -2.38 15.08 10.37
CA ILE A 130 -1.19 15.33 11.18
C ILE A 130 -0.17 14.24 10.93
#